data_cf5474dc68d7536ec1146db5cf84f5dd
#
_entry.id   cf5474dc68d7536ec1146db5cf84f5dd
#
_cell.length_a   1.000
_cell.length_b   1.000
_cell.length_c   1.000
_cell.angle_alpha   90.00
_cell.angle_beta   90.00
_cell.angle_gamma   90.00
#
_symmetry.space_group_name_H-M   'P 1'
#
loop_
_entity.id
_entity.type
_entity.pdbx_description
1 polymer ?
#
loop_
_entity_poly.entity_id
_entity_poly.type
_entity_poly.pdbx_seq_one_letter_code
_entity_poly.pdbx_strand_id
1 'polypeptide(L)'
;MAEGLSAARRAELERLAAHMGVAFSNIALLDEALTHPSYANESRDSIPHNERLEFLGDAVLELASSTYLYKHFPQCSEGELTKMRASLVQSDTLARLARRLHLGRHLRLGHGELRGGGADRQNNLENVFEAVIGAVYLDRGWESARDYVCTQLMPEIGNVQPAQVRRDYKTTLQEHVQKDRHMSVAYELVGESGPDHDKRFTTRVLVGGETLGEGTGPSKKKAEQQAAAHALSKLGQS
;
A
#
# COMPACT_ATOMS: atom_id res chain seq x y z
N MET A 1 -32.00 2.48 -21.23
CA MET A 1 -31.77 1.04 -21.01
C MET A 1 -30.28 0.83 -21.24
N ALA A 2 -29.54 0.41 -20.23
CA ALA A 2 -28.13 0.12 -20.41
C ALA A 2 -27.99 -1.00 -21.46
N GLU A 3 -27.30 -0.75 -22.57
CA GLU A 3 -26.94 -1.81 -23.51
C GLU A 3 -26.17 -2.88 -22.72
N GLY A 4 -26.67 -4.12 -22.79
CA GLY A 4 -26.02 -5.24 -22.09
C GLY A 4 -24.62 -5.46 -22.62
N LEU A 5 -23.71 -5.93 -21.77
CA LEU A 5 -22.36 -6.29 -22.15
C LEU A 5 -22.35 -7.15 -23.43
N SER A 6 -21.50 -6.82 -24.40
CA SER A 6 -21.30 -7.67 -25.56
C SER A 6 -20.87 -9.08 -25.15
N ALA A 7 -21.24 -10.10 -25.91
CA ALA A 7 -20.87 -11.49 -25.62
C ALA A 7 -19.33 -11.66 -25.48
N ALA A 8 -18.56 -10.95 -26.31
CA ALA A 8 -17.10 -10.98 -26.25
C ALA A 8 -16.56 -10.40 -24.94
N ARG A 9 -17.09 -9.23 -24.50
CA ARG A 9 -16.68 -8.60 -23.24
C ARG A 9 -17.08 -9.43 -22.04
N ARG A 10 -18.30 -10.00 -22.05
CA ARG A 10 -18.74 -10.92 -20.99
C ARG A 10 -17.79 -12.11 -20.85
N ALA A 11 -17.44 -12.79 -21.93
CA ALA A 11 -16.51 -13.91 -21.92
C ALA A 11 -15.10 -13.53 -21.47
N GLU A 12 -14.64 -12.32 -21.78
CA GLU A 12 -13.39 -11.76 -21.27
C GLU A 12 -13.42 -11.60 -19.76
N LEU A 13 -14.48 -10.96 -19.23
CA LEU A 13 -14.65 -10.71 -17.79
C LEU A 13 -14.81 -12.00 -16.99
N GLU A 14 -15.50 -12.99 -17.52
CA GLU A 14 -15.64 -14.31 -16.89
C GLU A 14 -14.29 -15.02 -16.77
N ARG A 15 -13.44 -14.94 -17.80
CA ARG A 15 -12.07 -15.47 -17.72
C ARG A 15 -11.22 -14.72 -16.69
N LEU A 16 -11.34 -13.40 -16.64
CA LEU A 16 -10.63 -12.60 -15.62
C LEU A 16 -11.11 -12.94 -14.22
N ALA A 17 -12.41 -13.03 -13.99
CA ALA A 17 -13.01 -13.41 -12.72
C ALA A 17 -12.50 -14.79 -12.25
N ALA A 18 -12.46 -15.77 -13.15
CA ALA A 18 -11.88 -17.08 -12.86
C ALA A 18 -10.38 -17.02 -12.51
N HIS A 19 -9.62 -16.20 -13.24
CA HIS A 19 -8.18 -15.97 -12.91
C HIS A 19 -7.98 -15.32 -11.53
N MET A 20 -8.87 -14.41 -11.13
CA MET A 20 -8.87 -13.78 -9.81
C MET A 20 -9.38 -14.71 -8.70
N GLY A 21 -9.95 -15.86 -9.03
CA GLY A 21 -10.57 -16.77 -8.08
C GLY A 21 -11.91 -16.29 -7.53
N VAL A 22 -12.64 -15.43 -8.25
CA VAL A 22 -13.91 -14.84 -7.83
C VAL A 22 -15.02 -15.25 -8.79
N ALA A 23 -16.12 -15.78 -8.26
CA ALA A 23 -17.33 -16.05 -9.04
C ALA A 23 -18.32 -14.89 -8.88
N PHE A 24 -18.45 -14.04 -9.90
CA PHE A 24 -19.42 -12.95 -9.89
C PHE A 24 -20.83 -13.45 -10.23
N SER A 25 -21.83 -13.02 -9.45
CA SER A 25 -23.26 -13.16 -9.76
C SER A 25 -23.69 -12.09 -10.76
N ASN A 26 -23.18 -10.86 -10.58
CA ASN A 26 -23.39 -9.74 -11.48
C ASN A 26 -22.06 -9.28 -12.09
N ILE A 27 -21.70 -9.84 -13.24
CA ILE A 27 -20.45 -9.53 -13.95
C ILE A 27 -20.35 -8.06 -14.41
N ALA A 28 -21.47 -7.33 -14.46
CA ALA A 28 -21.48 -5.90 -14.81
C ALA A 28 -20.74 -5.04 -13.76
N LEU A 29 -20.69 -5.46 -12.50
CA LEU A 29 -19.90 -4.78 -11.48
C LEU A 29 -18.40 -4.86 -11.78
N LEU A 30 -17.93 -5.98 -12.32
CA LEU A 30 -16.53 -6.10 -12.75
C LEU A 30 -16.25 -5.21 -13.98
N ASP A 31 -17.18 -5.09 -14.91
CA ASP A 31 -17.04 -4.16 -16.05
C ASP A 31 -16.98 -2.70 -15.59
N GLU A 32 -17.83 -2.33 -14.64
CA GLU A 32 -17.79 -1.00 -14.01
C GLU A 32 -16.45 -0.73 -13.34
N ALA A 33 -15.94 -1.68 -12.55
CA ALA A 33 -14.64 -1.58 -11.90
C ALA A 33 -13.48 -1.41 -12.91
N LEU A 34 -13.60 -1.98 -14.09
CA LEU A 34 -12.63 -1.91 -15.18
C LEU A 34 -12.90 -0.75 -16.15
N THR A 35 -13.85 0.14 -15.88
CA THR A 35 -14.16 1.30 -16.71
C THR A 35 -13.60 2.56 -16.06
N HIS A 36 -12.57 3.16 -16.66
CA HIS A 36 -11.97 4.41 -16.21
C HIS A 36 -12.85 5.60 -16.59
N PRO A 37 -12.86 6.70 -15.80
CA PRO A 37 -13.63 7.90 -16.09
C PRO A 37 -13.39 8.49 -17.49
N SER A 38 -12.15 8.42 -18.00
CA SER A 38 -11.82 8.90 -19.33
C SER A 38 -12.60 8.21 -20.43
N TYR A 39 -12.89 6.90 -20.28
CA TYR A 39 -13.70 6.15 -21.24
C TYR A 39 -15.19 6.59 -21.16
N ALA A 40 -15.70 6.72 -19.95
CA ALA A 40 -17.07 7.16 -19.73
C ALA A 40 -17.31 8.57 -20.28
N ASN A 41 -16.33 9.47 -20.12
CA ASN A 41 -16.40 10.86 -20.61
C ASN A 41 -16.35 10.96 -22.15
N GLU A 42 -15.76 10.01 -22.85
CA GLU A 42 -15.77 9.95 -24.31
C GLU A 42 -17.04 9.28 -24.88
N SER A 43 -17.81 8.61 -24.04
CA SER A 43 -19.07 8.00 -24.44
C SER A 43 -20.18 9.04 -24.58
N ARG A 44 -21.08 8.83 -25.55
CA ARG A 44 -22.30 9.63 -25.69
C ARG A 44 -23.35 9.28 -24.63
N ASP A 45 -23.26 8.09 -24.08
CA ASP A 45 -24.17 7.57 -23.05
C ASP A 45 -23.51 7.71 -21.67
N SER A 46 -24.33 7.90 -20.64
CA SER A 46 -23.86 7.88 -19.25
C SER A 46 -23.48 6.45 -18.88
N ILE A 47 -22.18 6.15 -18.88
CA ILE A 47 -21.64 4.84 -18.53
C ILE A 47 -21.10 4.90 -17.08
N PRO A 48 -21.46 3.93 -16.22
CA PRO A 48 -20.84 3.78 -14.90
C PRO A 48 -19.32 3.59 -15.03
N HIS A 49 -18.56 4.18 -14.10
CA HIS A 49 -17.10 4.09 -14.05
C HIS A 49 -16.63 3.81 -12.62
N ASN A 50 -15.36 3.50 -12.47
CA ASN A 50 -14.81 2.87 -11.29
C ASN A 50 -14.66 3.75 -10.04
N GLU A 51 -14.72 5.08 -10.11
CA GLU A 51 -14.43 5.97 -8.96
C GLU A 51 -15.27 5.67 -7.70
N ARG A 52 -16.54 5.33 -7.86
CA ARG A 52 -17.38 5.00 -6.70
C ARG A 52 -17.06 3.62 -6.12
N LEU A 53 -16.67 2.67 -6.97
CA LEU A 53 -16.21 1.35 -6.54
C LEU A 53 -14.83 1.43 -5.90
N GLU A 54 -13.92 2.28 -6.41
CA GLU A 54 -12.63 2.60 -5.82
C GLU A 54 -12.82 3.12 -4.39
N PHE A 55 -13.64 4.17 -4.20
CA PHE A 55 -13.93 4.72 -2.88
C PHE A 55 -14.44 3.66 -1.88
N LEU A 56 -15.34 2.78 -2.32
CA LEU A 56 -15.86 1.70 -1.48
C LEU A 56 -14.80 0.63 -1.23
N GLY A 57 -14.05 0.28 -2.27
CA GLY A 57 -13.02 -0.75 -2.22
C GLY A 57 -11.85 -0.40 -1.32
N ASP A 58 -11.43 0.86 -1.28
CA ASP A 58 -10.44 1.37 -0.34
C ASP A 58 -10.87 1.10 1.12
N ALA A 59 -12.09 1.47 1.48
CA ALA A 59 -12.61 1.22 2.82
C ALA A 59 -12.65 -0.29 3.17
N VAL A 60 -13.03 -1.15 2.22
CA VAL A 60 -13.04 -2.61 2.38
C VAL A 60 -11.63 -3.16 2.53
N LEU A 61 -10.68 -2.69 1.71
CA LEU A 61 -9.26 -3.05 1.76
C LEU A 61 -8.65 -2.70 3.12
N GLU A 62 -8.89 -1.48 3.60
CA GLU A 62 -8.44 -1.01 4.90
C GLU A 62 -8.99 -1.86 6.06
N LEU A 63 -10.29 -2.16 6.05
CA LEU A 63 -10.92 -2.98 7.08
C LEU A 63 -10.42 -4.43 7.04
N ALA A 64 -10.30 -5.03 5.85
CA ALA A 64 -9.85 -6.41 5.69
C ALA A 64 -8.39 -6.58 6.14
N SER A 65 -7.49 -5.69 5.70
CA SER A 65 -6.08 -5.69 6.09
C SER A 65 -5.90 -5.44 7.58
N SER A 66 -6.63 -4.49 8.17
CA SER A 66 -6.62 -4.22 9.62
C SER A 66 -7.09 -5.43 10.42
N THR A 67 -8.19 -6.06 10.00
CA THR A 67 -8.73 -7.26 10.65
C THR A 67 -7.75 -8.42 10.61
N TYR A 68 -7.09 -8.62 9.47
CA TYR A 68 -6.05 -9.63 9.33
C TYR A 68 -4.87 -9.36 10.27
N LEU A 69 -4.30 -8.15 10.23
CA LEU A 69 -3.15 -7.78 11.05
C LEU A 69 -3.46 -7.90 12.55
N TYR A 70 -4.60 -7.41 13.00
CA TYR A 70 -5.03 -7.51 14.39
C TYR A 70 -5.07 -8.98 14.90
N LYS A 71 -5.60 -9.89 14.08
CA LYS A 71 -5.75 -11.30 14.45
C LYS A 71 -4.41 -12.07 14.43
N HIS A 72 -3.53 -11.75 13.47
CA HIS A 72 -2.32 -12.55 13.25
C HIS A 72 -1.07 -11.98 13.93
N PHE A 73 -1.13 -10.73 14.41
CA PHE A 73 -0.01 -10.07 15.11
C PHE A 73 -0.44 -9.52 16.48
N PRO A 74 -0.95 -10.39 17.40
CA PRO A 74 -1.48 -9.94 18.69
C PRO A 74 -0.42 -9.31 19.61
N GLN A 75 0.86 -9.53 19.32
CA GLN A 75 1.99 -8.96 20.05
C GLN A 75 2.39 -7.56 19.57
N CYS A 76 1.83 -7.08 18.45
CA CYS A 76 2.17 -5.77 17.90
C CYS A 76 1.32 -4.67 18.54
N SER A 77 1.94 -3.53 18.80
CA SER A 77 1.26 -2.31 19.23
C SER A 77 0.39 -1.74 18.09
N GLU A 78 -0.55 -0.84 18.43
CA GLU A 78 -1.37 -0.12 17.46
C GLU A 78 -0.51 0.60 16.41
N GLY A 79 0.55 1.30 16.82
CA GLY A 79 1.45 2.01 15.92
C GLY A 79 2.21 1.06 14.97
N GLU A 80 2.59 -0.15 15.42
CA GLU A 80 3.18 -1.17 14.56
C GLU A 80 2.16 -1.70 13.54
N LEU A 81 0.93 -2.01 13.97
CA LEU A 81 -0.13 -2.46 13.08
C LEU A 81 -0.48 -1.41 12.02
N THR A 82 -0.53 -0.13 12.41
CA THR A 82 -0.77 0.98 11.48
C THR A 82 0.33 1.10 10.42
N LYS A 83 1.60 0.99 10.81
CA LYS A 83 2.73 1.01 9.86
C LYS A 83 2.73 -0.21 8.94
N MET A 84 2.40 -1.39 9.48
CA MET A 84 2.26 -2.62 8.68
C MET A 84 1.14 -2.47 7.64
N ARG A 85 -0.03 -1.98 8.05
CA ARG A 85 -1.13 -1.72 7.14
C ARG A 85 -0.73 -0.74 6.04
N ALA A 86 -0.18 0.42 6.41
CA ALA A 86 0.26 1.43 5.43
C ALA A 86 1.24 0.85 4.39
N SER A 87 2.13 -0.05 4.79
CA SER A 87 3.03 -0.73 3.85
C SER A 87 2.32 -1.73 2.92
N LEU A 88 1.26 -2.38 3.39
CA LEU A 88 0.49 -3.34 2.60
C LEU A 88 -0.41 -2.65 1.57
N VAL A 89 -1.03 -1.51 1.95
CA VAL A 89 -2.01 -0.81 1.10
C VAL A 89 -1.44 0.41 0.38
N GLN A 90 -0.12 0.58 0.36
CA GLN A 90 0.51 1.68 -0.39
C GLN A 90 0.38 1.47 -1.90
N SER A 91 0.33 2.56 -2.64
CA SER A 91 0.15 2.62 -4.10
C SER A 91 1.04 1.64 -4.88
N ASP A 92 2.34 1.57 -4.56
CA ASP A 92 3.29 0.64 -5.20
C ASP A 92 2.88 -0.82 -5.04
N THR A 93 2.37 -1.20 -3.87
CA THR A 93 1.92 -2.56 -3.59
C THR A 93 0.67 -2.87 -4.40
N LEU A 94 -0.36 -2.00 -4.35
CA LEU A 94 -1.62 -2.22 -5.05
C LEU A 94 -1.42 -2.27 -6.57
N ALA A 95 -0.62 -1.36 -7.13
CA ALA A 95 -0.27 -1.38 -8.55
C ALA A 95 0.46 -2.67 -8.95
N ARG A 96 1.35 -3.20 -8.09
CA ARG A 96 2.03 -4.48 -8.33
C ARG A 96 1.06 -5.65 -8.32
N LEU A 97 0.08 -5.66 -7.41
CA LEU A 97 -0.99 -6.66 -7.36
C LEU A 97 -1.88 -6.58 -8.61
N ALA A 98 -2.26 -5.38 -9.04
CA ALA A 98 -3.02 -5.17 -10.27
C ALA A 98 -2.27 -5.69 -11.50
N ARG A 99 -0.95 -5.47 -11.59
CA ARG A 99 -0.10 -6.02 -12.67
C ARG A 99 -0.07 -7.54 -12.64
N ARG A 100 0.06 -8.15 -11.47
CA ARG A 100 0.04 -9.62 -11.30
C ARG A 100 -1.26 -10.23 -11.79
N LEU A 101 -2.38 -9.55 -11.59
CA LEU A 101 -3.71 -9.95 -12.08
C LEU A 101 -3.99 -9.48 -13.52
N HIS A 102 -3.05 -8.81 -14.16
CA HIS A 102 -3.17 -8.26 -15.52
C HIS A 102 -4.34 -7.27 -15.69
N LEU A 103 -4.80 -6.59 -14.63
CA LEU A 103 -5.99 -5.75 -14.66
C LEU A 103 -5.91 -4.64 -15.71
N GLY A 104 -4.71 -4.04 -15.89
CA GLY A 104 -4.50 -2.98 -16.87
C GLY A 104 -4.85 -3.35 -18.31
N ARG A 105 -4.74 -4.64 -18.69
CA ARG A 105 -5.10 -5.13 -20.03
C ARG A 105 -6.61 -5.15 -20.27
N HIS A 106 -7.39 -5.15 -19.21
CA HIS A 106 -8.85 -5.23 -19.22
C HIS A 106 -9.51 -3.87 -19.01
N LEU A 107 -8.71 -2.83 -18.69
CA LEU A 107 -9.21 -1.47 -18.49
C LEU A 107 -9.80 -0.90 -19.79
N ARG A 108 -10.99 -0.30 -19.66
CA ARG A 108 -11.59 0.54 -20.67
C ARG A 108 -11.11 1.97 -20.44
N LEU A 109 -10.29 2.47 -21.35
CA LEU A 109 -9.65 3.79 -21.27
C LEU A 109 -10.07 4.64 -22.45
N GLY A 110 -10.23 5.95 -22.24
CA GLY A 110 -10.37 6.91 -23.34
C GLY A 110 -9.13 6.95 -24.22
N HIS A 111 -9.26 7.43 -25.45
CA HIS A 111 -8.17 7.40 -26.44
C HIS A 111 -6.91 8.14 -25.97
N GLY A 112 -7.09 9.29 -25.27
CA GLY A 112 -5.96 10.06 -24.73
C GLY A 112 -5.23 9.32 -23.63
N GLU A 113 -5.95 8.74 -22.68
CA GLU A 113 -5.41 7.98 -21.58
C GLU A 113 -4.71 6.70 -22.05
N LEU A 114 -5.30 5.99 -23.00
CA LEU A 114 -4.71 4.79 -23.59
C LEU A 114 -3.38 5.08 -24.30
N ARG A 115 -3.34 6.15 -25.13
CA ARG A 115 -2.10 6.57 -25.83
C ARG A 115 -1.02 7.04 -24.86
N GLY A 116 -1.41 7.62 -23.71
CA GLY A 116 -0.52 8.05 -22.64
C GLY A 116 0.01 6.92 -21.75
N GLY A 117 -0.22 5.65 -22.12
CA GLY A 117 0.24 4.49 -21.32
C GLY A 117 -0.60 4.24 -20.08
N GLY A 118 -1.86 4.71 -20.04
CA GLY A 118 -2.74 4.62 -18.88
C GLY A 118 -2.98 3.20 -18.38
N ALA A 119 -2.90 2.20 -19.26
CA ALA A 119 -3.08 0.80 -18.90
C ALA A 119 -2.01 0.25 -17.91
N ASP A 120 -0.84 0.89 -17.82
CA ASP A 120 0.24 0.52 -16.87
C ASP A 120 0.60 1.66 -15.92
N ARG A 121 -0.16 2.76 -15.94
CA ARG A 121 0.04 3.88 -15.02
C ARG A 121 -0.30 3.48 -13.60
N GLN A 122 0.59 3.77 -12.66
CA GLN A 122 0.48 3.33 -11.26
C GLN A 122 -0.85 3.68 -10.63
N ASN A 123 -1.29 4.94 -10.72
CA ASN A 123 -2.56 5.37 -10.12
C ASN A 123 -3.77 4.62 -10.71
N ASN A 124 -3.79 4.39 -12.03
CA ASN A 124 -4.89 3.65 -12.65
C ASN A 124 -4.91 2.18 -12.21
N LEU A 125 -3.74 1.59 -11.97
CA LEU A 125 -3.61 0.22 -11.48
C LEU A 125 -4.01 0.10 -10.01
N GLU A 126 -3.65 1.06 -9.18
CA GLU A 126 -4.12 1.18 -7.80
C GLU A 126 -5.65 1.28 -7.77
N ASN A 127 -6.20 2.31 -8.44
CA ASN A 127 -7.63 2.59 -8.46
C ASN A 127 -8.46 1.40 -8.98
N VAL A 128 -8.01 0.73 -10.03
CA VAL A 128 -8.72 -0.45 -10.54
C VAL A 128 -8.66 -1.63 -9.58
N PHE A 129 -7.56 -1.81 -8.85
CA PHE A 129 -7.46 -2.87 -7.86
C PHE A 129 -8.46 -2.66 -6.71
N GLU A 130 -8.55 -1.44 -6.20
CA GLU A 130 -9.54 -1.05 -5.19
C GLU A 130 -10.97 -1.17 -5.73
N ALA A 131 -11.23 -0.69 -6.95
CA ALA A 131 -12.55 -0.80 -7.57
C ALA A 131 -13.00 -2.26 -7.73
N VAL A 132 -12.09 -3.17 -8.07
CA VAL A 132 -12.37 -4.62 -8.11
C VAL A 132 -12.76 -5.15 -6.73
N ILE A 133 -12.08 -4.72 -5.66
CA ILE A 133 -12.47 -5.09 -4.28
C ILE A 133 -13.86 -4.58 -3.96
N GLY A 134 -14.19 -3.35 -4.33
CA GLY A 134 -15.53 -2.77 -4.19
C GLY A 134 -16.60 -3.56 -4.94
N ALA A 135 -16.30 -3.99 -6.17
CA ALA A 135 -17.17 -4.83 -6.98
C ALA A 135 -17.41 -6.20 -6.33
N VAL A 136 -16.35 -6.85 -5.83
CA VAL A 136 -16.48 -8.14 -5.11
C VAL A 136 -17.34 -7.98 -3.86
N TYR A 137 -17.13 -6.90 -3.11
CA TYR A 137 -17.92 -6.60 -1.91
C TYR A 137 -19.41 -6.43 -2.22
N LEU A 138 -19.76 -5.64 -3.25
CA LEU A 138 -21.16 -5.43 -3.62
C LEU A 138 -21.82 -6.70 -4.17
N ASP A 139 -21.08 -7.54 -4.87
CA ASP A 139 -21.62 -8.75 -5.48
C ASP A 139 -21.71 -9.93 -4.50
N ARG A 140 -20.72 -10.10 -3.62
CA ARG A 140 -20.51 -11.30 -2.80
C ARG A 140 -20.50 -11.05 -1.31
N GLY A 141 -20.59 -9.80 -0.88
CA GLY A 141 -20.57 -9.40 0.53
C GLY A 141 -19.19 -9.44 1.19
N TRP A 142 -19.19 -9.11 2.47
CA TRP A 142 -17.98 -8.91 3.26
C TRP A 142 -17.04 -10.11 3.29
N GLU A 143 -17.56 -11.30 3.57
CA GLU A 143 -16.73 -12.50 3.76
C GLU A 143 -15.91 -12.80 2.49
N SER A 144 -16.55 -12.75 1.33
CA SER A 144 -15.87 -12.98 0.05
C SER A 144 -14.86 -11.88 -0.28
N ALA A 145 -15.18 -10.63 0.00
CA ALA A 145 -14.26 -9.51 -0.24
C ALA A 145 -13.04 -9.59 0.70
N ARG A 146 -13.26 -9.87 1.99
CA ARG A 146 -12.18 -10.10 2.95
C ARG A 146 -11.25 -11.21 2.50
N ASP A 147 -11.81 -12.36 2.12
CA ASP A 147 -11.03 -13.52 1.71
C ASP A 147 -10.25 -13.25 0.42
N TYR A 148 -10.85 -12.52 -0.52
CA TYR A 148 -10.18 -12.04 -1.72
C TYR A 148 -8.99 -11.12 -1.38
N VAL A 149 -9.20 -10.08 -0.57
CA VAL A 149 -8.15 -9.16 -0.12
C VAL A 149 -7.02 -9.92 0.57
N CYS A 150 -7.35 -10.78 1.53
CA CYS A 150 -6.35 -11.56 2.26
C CYS A 150 -5.52 -12.44 1.30
N THR A 151 -6.17 -13.13 0.35
CA THR A 151 -5.50 -13.97 -0.65
C THR A 151 -4.53 -13.15 -1.50
N GLN A 152 -4.94 -11.95 -1.95
CA GLN A 152 -4.09 -11.10 -2.77
C GLN A 152 -2.91 -10.51 -1.98
N LEU A 153 -3.10 -10.15 -0.71
CA LEU A 153 -2.07 -9.56 0.14
C LEU A 153 -1.10 -10.60 0.74
N MET A 154 -1.46 -11.89 0.82
CA MET A 154 -0.62 -12.94 1.43
C MET A 154 0.85 -12.92 0.99
N PRO A 155 1.20 -12.79 -0.30
CA PRO A 155 2.59 -12.72 -0.73
C PRO A 155 3.35 -11.49 -0.20
N GLU A 156 2.62 -10.39 0.08
CA GLU A 156 3.20 -9.13 0.57
C GLU A 156 3.38 -9.15 2.10
N ILE A 157 2.53 -9.88 2.83
CA ILE A 157 2.58 -9.98 4.29
C ILE A 157 3.92 -10.58 4.76
N GLY A 158 4.48 -11.55 4.02
CA GLY A 158 5.80 -12.11 4.30
C GLY A 158 6.94 -11.07 4.24
N ASN A 159 6.74 -10.01 3.47
CA ASN A 159 7.68 -8.89 3.34
C ASN A 159 7.50 -7.83 4.43
N VAL A 160 6.34 -7.79 5.09
CA VAL A 160 5.99 -6.84 6.16
C VAL A 160 6.12 -7.51 7.52
N GLN A 161 7.36 -7.82 7.93
CA GLN A 161 7.60 -8.41 9.25
C GLN A 161 7.64 -7.32 10.33
N PRO A 162 7.13 -7.59 11.55
CA PRO A 162 7.25 -6.68 12.70
C PRO A 162 8.68 -6.20 12.94
N ALA A 163 9.67 -7.06 12.66
CA ALA A 163 11.10 -6.72 12.74
C ALA A 163 11.56 -5.68 11.71
N GLN A 164 10.85 -5.52 10.58
CA GLN A 164 11.15 -4.47 9.61
C GLN A 164 10.46 -3.14 9.96
N VAL A 165 9.26 -3.22 10.56
CA VAL A 165 8.54 -2.07 11.13
C VAL A 165 9.28 -1.53 12.35
N ARG A 166 9.86 -2.41 13.18
CA ARG A 166 10.74 -2.04 14.31
C ARG A 166 12.03 -1.32 13.89
N ARG A 167 12.39 -1.33 12.60
CA ARG A 167 13.59 -0.62 12.10
C ARG A 167 13.39 0.86 11.83
N ASP A 168 12.22 1.42 12.09
CA ASP A 168 12.04 2.88 12.12
C ASP A 168 12.35 3.44 13.51
N TYR A 169 13.61 3.26 13.90
CA TYR A 169 14.12 3.71 15.19
C TYR A 169 14.01 5.23 15.35
N LYS A 170 14.03 6.01 14.26
CA LYS A 170 13.87 7.47 14.30
C LYS A 170 12.50 7.87 14.83
N THR A 171 11.44 7.31 14.24
CA THR A 171 10.06 7.57 14.68
C THR A 171 9.84 7.06 16.10
N THR A 172 10.32 5.85 16.42
CA THR A 172 10.21 5.27 17.76
C THR A 172 10.92 6.13 18.81
N LEU A 173 12.13 6.62 18.52
CA LEU A 173 12.85 7.51 19.41
C LEU A 173 12.10 8.84 19.61
N GLN A 174 11.57 9.41 18.54
CA GLN A 174 10.83 10.67 18.61
C GLN A 174 9.56 10.55 19.46
N GLU A 175 8.78 9.47 19.25
CA GLU A 175 7.59 9.15 20.04
C GLU A 175 7.95 8.98 21.54
N HIS A 176 9.02 8.23 21.83
CA HIS A 176 9.49 7.98 23.19
C HIS A 176 9.91 9.28 23.91
N VAL A 177 10.69 10.11 23.23
CA VAL A 177 11.20 11.37 23.79
C VAL A 177 10.09 12.42 23.95
N GLN A 178 9.14 12.49 23.01
CA GLN A 178 8.00 13.40 23.12
C GLN A 178 7.06 12.99 24.28
N LYS A 179 6.82 11.69 24.45
CA LYS A 179 5.89 11.18 25.48
C LYS A 179 6.42 11.39 26.90
N ASP A 180 7.71 11.16 27.11
CA ASP A 180 8.29 11.12 28.46
C ASP A 180 8.98 12.42 28.86
N ARG A 181 9.47 13.24 27.94
CA ARG A 181 10.37 14.36 28.25
C ARG A 181 10.05 15.68 27.57
N HIS A 182 9.12 15.75 26.63
CA HIS A 182 8.83 16.95 25.83
C HIS A 182 10.06 17.60 25.16
N MET A 183 11.09 16.80 24.86
CA MET A 183 12.36 17.27 24.28
C MET A 183 12.34 17.10 22.77
N SER A 184 13.17 17.89 22.08
CA SER A 184 13.38 17.74 20.64
C SER A 184 14.46 16.70 20.34
N VAL A 185 14.26 15.98 19.21
CA VAL A 185 15.25 15.06 18.65
C VAL A 185 15.86 15.71 17.41
N ALA A 186 17.18 15.82 17.35
CA ALA A 186 17.93 16.33 16.20
C ALA A 186 18.95 15.30 15.73
N TYR A 187 19.29 15.34 14.44
CA TYR A 187 20.30 14.46 13.84
C TYR A 187 21.38 15.31 13.18
N GLU A 188 22.63 15.04 13.48
CA GLU A 188 23.79 15.72 12.93
C GLU A 188 24.69 14.75 12.17
N LEU A 189 24.99 15.07 10.93
CA LEU A 189 25.99 14.34 10.15
C LEU A 189 27.38 14.76 10.65
N VAL A 190 28.10 13.82 11.26
CA VAL A 190 29.42 14.10 11.87
C VAL A 190 30.59 13.59 11.04
N GLY A 191 30.34 12.77 10.02
CA GLY A 191 31.43 12.28 9.17
C GLY A 191 30.89 11.58 7.90
N GLU A 192 31.77 11.62 6.88
CA GLU A 192 31.64 10.83 5.66
C GLU A 192 33.01 10.16 5.42
N SER A 193 33.02 8.87 5.09
CA SER A 193 34.25 8.09 4.88
C SER A 193 34.04 7.04 3.78
N GLY A 194 35.12 6.54 3.21
CA GLY A 194 35.13 5.53 2.16
C GLY A 194 35.13 6.11 0.74
N PRO A 195 35.46 5.28 -0.26
CA PRO A 195 35.42 5.67 -1.67
C PRO A 195 33.98 5.86 -2.15
N ASP A 196 33.79 6.56 -3.29
CA ASP A 196 32.45 6.92 -3.81
C ASP A 196 31.51 5.74 -4.02
N HIS A 197 32.04 4.55 -4.30
CA HIS A 197 31.26 3.32 -4.50
C HIS A 197 30.96 2.55 -3.18
N ASP A 198 31.61 2.91 -2.06
CA ASP A 198 31.32 2.36 -0.71
C ASP A 198 31.38 3.48 0.34
N LYS A 199 30.67 4.56 0.08
CA LYS A 199 30.62 5.73 0.96
C LYS A 199 29.84 5.40 2.24
N ARG A 200 30.39 5.79 3.39
CA ARG A 200 29.76 5.61 4.70
C ARG A 200 29.54 6.94 5.37
N PHE A 201 28.37 7.08 5.96
CA PHE A 201 27.92 8.28 6.67
C PHE A 201 27.84 7.97 8.14
N THR A 202 28.35 8.88 8.99
CA THR A 202 28.23 8.79 10.45
C THR A 202 27.34 9.92 10.94
N THR A 203 26.32 9.57 11.71
CA THR A 203 25.32 10.52 12.23
C THR A 203 25.21 10.37 13.74
N ARG A 204 25.13 11.49 14.47
CA ARG A 204 24.74 11.56 15.88
C ARG A 204 23.26 11.93 16.01
N VAL A 205 22.63 11.39 17.04
CA VAL A 205 21.32 11.83 17.48
C VAL A 205 21.47 12.57 18.81
N LEU A 206 20.85 13.75 18.86
CA LEU A 206 20.78 14.59 20.03
C LEU A 206 19.36 14.62 20.58
N VAL A 207 19.22 14.51 21.88
CA VAL A 207 17.96 14.64 22.61
C VAL A 207 18.13 15.75 23.63
N GLY A 208 17.32 16.81 23.51
CA GLY A 208 17.49 17.99 24.39
C GLY A 208 18.85 18.69 24.27
N GLY A 209 19.58 18.52 23.17
CA GLY A 209 20.89 19.07 22.92
C GLY A 209 22.06 18.16 23.35
N GLU A 210 21.82 17.05 24.02
CA GLU A 210 22.84 16.08 24.42
C GLU A 210 22.92 14.91 23.44
N THR A 211 24.14 14.47 23.09
CA THR A 211 24.37 13.31 22.22
C THR A 211 23.94 12.03 22.91
N LEU A 212 22.89 11.41 22.46
CA LEU A 212 22.37 10.17 23.03
C LEU A 212 22.81 8.91 22.26
N GLY A 213 23.05 9.00 20.96
CA GLY A 213 23.48 7.87 20.14
C GLY A 213 24.27 8.29 18.90
N GLU A 214 25.02 7.32 18.34
CA GLU A 214 25.75 7.49 17.09
C GLU A 214 25.56 6.25 16.22
N GLY A 215 25.47 6.43 14.90
CA GLY A 215 25.29 5.35 13.95
C GLY A 215 25.97 5.61 12.61
N THR A 216 26.45 4.55 11.97
CA THR A 216 27.13 4.62 10.67
C THR A 216 26.39 3.75 9.66
N GLY A 217 26.22 4.23 8.43
CA GLY A 217 25.52 3.47 7.40
C GLY A 217 25.89 3.89 5.97
N PRO A 218 25.49 3.11 4.96
CA PRO A 218 25.80 3.38 3.55
C PRO A 218 24.97 4.55 2.96
N SER A 219 24.06 5.13 3.73
CA SER A 219 23.34 6.36 3.40
C SER A 219 23.05 7.14 4.68
N LYS A 220 22.83 8.47 4.56
CA LYS A 220 22.46 9.34 5.69
C LYS A 220 21.26 8.76 6.46
N LYS A 221 20.20 8.33 5.73
CA LYS A 221 19.00 7.72 6.33
C LYS A 221 19.31 6.46 7.14
N LYS A 222 20.21 5.58 6.66
CA LYS A 222 20.61 4.36 7.40
C LYS A 222 21.49 4.68 8.61
N ALA A 223 22.37 5.68 8.52
CA ALA A 223 23.17 6.15 9.64
C ALA A 223 22.27 6.74 10.75
N GLU A 224 21.30 7.57 10.39
CA GLU A 224 20.33 8.13 11.32
C GLU A 224 19.49 7.05 12.03
N GLN A 225 19.05 6.02 11.30
CA GLN A 225 18.32 4.89 11.89
C GLN A 225 19.17 4.13 12.90
N GLN A 226 20.47 3.93 12.62
CA GLN A 226 21.36 3.29 13.57
C GLN A 226 21.66 4.16 14.79
N ALA A 227 21.83 5.47 14.61
CA ALA A 227 21.99 6.41 15.71
C ALA A 227 20.78 6.39 16.65
N ALA A 228 19.55 6.37 16.07
CA ALA A 228 18.33 6.25 16.84
C ALA A 228 18.20 4.90 17.57
N ALA A 229 18.58 3.80 16.94
CA ALA A 229 18.61 2.48 17.59
C ALA A 229 19.55 2.46 18.80
N HIS A 230 20.74 3.05 18.66
CA HIS A 230 21.71 3.17 19.74
C HIS A 230 21.17 4.03 20.90
N ALA A 231 20.50 5.15 20.58
CA ALA A 231 19.87 5.99 21.59
C ALA A 231 18.76 5.25 22.36
N LEU A 232 17.88 4.53 21.65
CA LEU A 232 16.82 3.73 22.27
C LEU A 232 17.36 2.63 23.18
N SER A 233 18.48 1.99 22.81
CA SER A 233 19.11 0.97 23.67
C SER A 233 19.62 1.56 24.99
N LYS A 234 20.09 2.80 24.99
CA LYS A 234 20.50 3.50 26.20
C LYS A 234 19.33 3.93 27.09
N LEU A 235 18.22 4.37 26.45
CA LEU A 235 17.01 4.76 27.17
C LEU A 235 16.28 3.57 27.81
N GLY A 236 16.34 2.40 27.19
CA GLY A 236 15.74 1.16 27.73
C GLY A 236 16.57 0.46 28.82
N GLN A 237 17.79 0.92 29.10
CA GLN A 237 18.68 0.41 30.15
C GLN A 237 18.68 1.28 31.43
N SER A 238 17.89 2.35 31.43
CA SER A 238 17.70 3.25 32.57
C SER A 238 16.32 3.07 33.18
#